data_0ff97a9a292accf9264da25555c7533a
#
_entry.id   0ff97a9a292accf9264da25555c7533a
#
_cell.length_a   1.000
_cell.length_b   1.000
_cell.length_c   1.000
_cell.angle_alpha   90.00
_cell.angle_beta   90.00
_cell.angle_gamma   90.00
#
_symmetry.space_group_name_H-M   'P 1'
#
loop_
_entity.id
_entity.type
_entity.pdbx_description
1 polymer ?
#
loop_
_entity_poly.entity_id
_entity_poly.type
_entity_poly.pdbx_seq_one_letter_code
_entity_poly.pdbx_strand_id
1 'polypeptide(L)'
;MKSIAVDLLMTENKKSASPEFRTNGILAKKGVVVADQSNIDALTSRGYGTLEDKVFTLSFFEALFLADKGMLEVKGDKGKKVDFKGLLSCYEAVNENAWVSYIVYRDLRSRGYVAREGFGGGIDFRVYERGAYGKDTAPYLVLSIQEGKPLGIDQMADALRQCQSQKKEMVLAVMNRRGEIVYYSVSQMAFK
;
A
#
# COMPACT_ATOMS: atom_id res chain seq x y z
N MET A 1 56.70 1.25 2.80
CA MET A 1 55.38 0.98 3.40
C MET A 1 54.41 2.02 2.84
N LYS A 2 53.68 1.67 1.79
CA LYS A 2 52.77 2.57 1.09
C LYS A 2 51.33 2.17 1.46
N SER A 3 50.57 3.18 1.82
CA SER A 3 49.15 3.23 2.20
C SER A 3 48.28 2.62 1.14
N ILE A 4 47.49 1.61 1.55
CA ILE A 4 46.36 1.06 0.83
C ILE A 4 45.09 1.56 1.57
N ALA A 5 44.57 2.65 1.16
CA ALA A 5 43.27 3.10 1.58
C ALA A 5 42.90 4.31 0.71
N VAL A 6 42.20 4.11 -0.37
CA VAL A 6 41.26 5.01 -1.05
C VAL A 6 40.89 4.37 -2.39
N ASP A 7 40.03 3.35 -2.37
CA ASP A 7 39.33 2.94 -3.61
C ASP A 7 38.10 2.10 -3.26
N LEU A 8 37.22 2.67 -2.44
CA LEU A 8 35.93 2.01 -2.19
C LEU A 8 34.81 3.04 -2.03
N LEU A 9 34.70 3.96 -2.99
CA LEU A 9 33.55 4.88 -3.12
C LEU A 9 33.22 5.12 -4.60
N MET A 10 33.11 4.04 -5.37
CA MET A 10 32.35 4.07 -6.60
C MET A 10 30.96 3.54 -6.25
N THR A 11 30.12 4.43 -5.75
CA THR A 11 28.66 4.26 -5.75
C THR A 11 28.24 3.90 -7.15
N GLU A 12 27.84 2.65 -7.33
CA GLU A 12 27.12 2.20 -8.52
C GLU A 12 25.89 3.10 -8.68
N ASN A 13 26.00 4.01 -9.61
CA ASN A 13 24.90 4.78 -10.14
C ASN A 13 23.99 3.80 -10.89
N LYS A 14 23.11 3.10 -10.15
CA LYS A 14 22.08 2.25 -10.71
C LYS A 14 21.21 3.16 -11.54
N LYS A 15 21.50 3.28 -12.83
CA LYS A 15 20.57 3.79 -13.85
C LYS A 15 19.26 3.08 -13.62
N SER A 16 18.30 3.76 -13.00
CA SER A 16 16.93 3.26 -12.89
C SER A 16 16.44 3.08 -14.33
N ALA A 17 16.31 1.84 -14.76
CA ALA A 17 15.63 1.53 -16.00
C ALA A 17 14.27 2.25 -15.94
N SER A 18 13.96 3.05 -16.95
CA SER A 18 12.65 3.69 -17.04
C SER A 18 11.58 2.59 -16.93
N PRO A 19 10.56 2.75 -16.09
CA PRO A 19 9.56 1.72 -15.91
C PRO A 19 8.93 1.38 -17.26
N GLU A 20 8.85 0.09 -17.60
CA GLU A 20 8.27 -0.43 -18.83
C GLU A 20 6.79 -0.02 -19.04
N PHE A 21 6.15 0.41 -17.95
CA PHE A 21 4.74 0.78 -17.91
C PHE A 21 4.58 2.17 -17.30
N ARG A 22 3.88 3.07 -18.00
CA ARG A 22 3.51 4.40 -17.50
C ARG A 22 2.06 4.68 -17.84
N THR A 23 1.34 5.25 -16.90
CA THR A 23 -0.05 5.66 -17.07
C THR A 23 -0.28 7.08 -16.55
N ASN A 24 -1.36 7.69 -17.02
CA ASN A 24 -1.85 8.98 -16.53
C ASN A 24 -3.15 8.76 -15.75
N GLY A 25 -3.33 9.52 -14.69
CA GLY A 25 -4.55 9.51 -13.92
C GLY A 25 -5.00 10.90 -13.53
N ILE A 26 -6.28 11.03 -13.21
CA ILE A 26 -6.91 12.27 -12.77
C ILE A 26 -7.23 12.13 -11.28
N LEU A 27 -6.80 13.10 -10.50
CA LEU A 27 -7.09 13.14 -9.06
C LEU A 27 -8.60 13.27 -8.83
N ALA A 28 -9.13 12.41 -7.96
CA ALA A 28 -10.52 12.38 -7.56
C ALA A 28 -10.65 12.33 -6.03
N LYS A 29 -11.88 12.46 -5.50
CA LYS A 29 -12.13 12.50 -4.05
C LYS A 29 -11.67 11.25 -3.30
N LYS A 30 -11.73 10.07 -3.92
CA LYS A 30 -11.40 8.77 -3.30
C LYS A 30 -10.10 8.14 -3.80
N GLY A 31 -9.32 8.87 -4.62
CA GLY A 31 -8.09 8.34 -5.22
C GLY A 31 -7.80 8.94 -6.59
N VAL A 32 -7.32 8.12 -7.52
CA VAL A 32 -6.93 8.56 -8.85
C VAL A 32 -7.66 7.72 -9.91
N VAL A 33 -8.38 8.38 -10.80
CA VAL A 33 -9.12 7.73 -11.91
C VAL A 33 -8.19 7.55 -13.11
N VAL A 34 -8.19 6.35 -13.68
CA VAL A 34 -7.49 6.02 -14.93
C VAL A 34 -8.53 5.69 -16.01
N ALA A 35 -8.39 6.28 -17.19
CA ALA A 35 -9.37 6.16 -18.27
C ALA A 35 -8.90 5.28 -19.45
N ASP A 36 -7.60 5.07 -19.61
CA ASP A 36 -7.03 4.28 -20.71
C ASP A 36 -7.22 2.78 -20.46
N GLN A 37 -7.95 2.10 -21.34
CA GLN A 37 -8.32 0.70 -21.17
C GLN A 37 -7.11 -0.24 -21.13
N SER A 38 -6.09 0.01 -21.95
CA SER A 38 -4.88 -0.83 -21.97
C SER A 38 -4.13 -0.74 -20.64
N ASN A 39 -4.10 0.45 -20.03
CA ASN A 39 -3.52 0.68 -18.72
C ASN A 39 -4.37 0.06 -17.60
N ILE A 40 -5.70 0.10 -17.72
CA ILE A 40 -6.62 -0.54 -16.77
C ILE A 40 -6.37 -2.05 -16.72
N ASP A 41 -6.28 -2.72 -17.88
CA ASP A 41 -6.05 -4.16 -17.96
C ASP A 41 -4.69 -4.54 -17.35
N ALA A 42 -3.65 -3.76 -17.63
CA ALA A 42 -2.32 -3.96 -17.06
C ALA A 42 -2.27 -3.71 -15.54
N LEU A 43 -3.01 -2.75 -15.02
CA LEU A 43 -3.12 -2.48 -13.59
C LEU A 43 -3.92 -3.56 -12.87
N THR A 44 -5.07 -3.95 -13.43
CA THR A 44 -5.96 -4.98 -12.87
C THR A 44 -5.24 -6.32 -12.75
N SER A 45 -4.51 -6.75 -13.78
CA SER A 45 -3.74 -8.01 -13.76
C SER A 45 -2.66 -8.05 -12.68
N ARG A 46 -2.15 -6.87 -12.28
CA ARG A 46 -1.17 -6.70 -11.20
C ARG A 46 -1.81 -6.46 -9.82
N GLY A 47 -3.14 -6.50 -9.73
CA GLY A 47 -3.89 -6.30 -8.50
C GLY A 47 -3.96 -4.85 -8.03
N TYR A 48 -3.98 -3.88 -8.93
CA TYR A 48 -4.24 -2.47 -8.64
C TYR A 48 -5.65 -2.06 -9.05
N GLY A 49 -6.18 -1.06 -8.38
CA GLY A 49 -7.40 -0.36 -8.71
C GLY A 49 -8.68 -1.18 -8.56
N THR A 50 -9.81 -0.51 -8.58
CA THR A 50 -11.14 -1.10 -8.53
C THR A 50 -11.99 -0.50 -9.65
N LEU A 51 -12.72 -1.34 -10.36
CA LEU A 51 -13.67 -0.91 -11.38
C LEU A 51 -15.07 -0.89 -10.75
N GLU A 52 -15.63 0.31 -10.58
CA GLU A 52 -16.99 0.54 -10.10
C GLU A 52 -17.71 1.47 -11.07
N ASP A 53 -18.92 1.15 -11.45
CA ASP A 53 -19.77 1.95 -12.36
C ASP A 53 -19.03 2.38 -13.64
N LYS A 54 -18.20 1.50 -14.21
CA LYS A 54 -17.35 1.75 -15.38
C LYS A 54 -16.22 2.79 -15.14
N VAL A 55 -15.98 3.18 -13.90
CA VAL A 55 -14.88 4.05 -13.51
C VAL A 55 -13.80 3.22 -12.82
N PHE A 56 -12.59 3.22 -13.38
CA PHE A 56 -11.46 2.55 -12.76
C PHE A 56 -10.70 3.53 -11.86
N THR A 57 -10.65 3.22 -10.56
CA THR A 57 -10.05 4.07 -9.54
C THR A 57 -8.93 3.34 -8.82
N LEU A 58 -7.77 3.97 -8.75
CA LEU A 58 -6.67 3.62 -7.85
C LEU A 58 -6.94 4.27 -6.49
N SER A 59 -6.83 3.53 -5.40
CA SER A 59 -6.81 4.13 -4.05
C SER A 59 -5.60 5.02 -3.87
N PHE A 60 -5.62 5.91 -2.87
CA PHE A 60 -4.52 6.84 -2.64
C PHE A 60 -3.18 6.15 -2.38
N PHE A 61 -3.15 5.08 -1.60
CA PHE A 61 -1.93 4.32 -1.33
C PHE A 61 -1.39 3.60 -2.59
N GLU A 62 -2.26 3.12 -3.48
CA GLU A 62 -1.86 2.54 -4.77
C GLU A 62 -1.28 3.61 -5.70
N ALA A 63 -1.95 4.77 -5.77
CA ALA A 63 -1.51 5.88 -6.59
C ALA A 63 -0.17 6.45 -6.09
N LEU A 64 0.03 6.61 -4.78
CA LEU A 64 1.30 7.00 -4.18
C LEU A 64 2.42 6.02 -4.52
N PHE A 65 2.16 4.72 -4.42
CA PHE A 65 3.15 3.69 -4.75
C PHE A 65 3.55 3.72 -6.22
N LEU A 66 2.57 3.84 -7.13
CA LEU A 66 2.83 3.89 -8.57
C LEU A 66 3.52 5.19 -8.98
N ALA A 67 3.18 6.32 -8.34
CA ALA A 67 3.84 7.60 -8.56
C ALA A 67 5.31 7.57 -8.05
N ASP A 68 5.56 7.00 -6.87
CA ASP A 68 6.92 6.79 -6.33
C ASP A 68 7.80 5.94 -7.25
N LYS A 69 7.21 4.95 -7.91
CA LYS A 69 7.90 4.11 -8.91
C LYS A 69 8.01 4.76 -10.30
N GLY A 70 7.49 5.98 -10.49
CA GLY A 70 7.47 6.65 -11.80
C GLY A 70 6.55 6.00 -12.84
N MET A 71 5.62 5.15 -12.39
CA MET A 71 4.65 4.42 -13.22
C MET A 71 3.33 5.17 -13.40
N LEU A 72 3.05 6.19 -12.59
CA LEU A 72 1.83 6.99 -12.63
C LEU A 72 2.17 8.48 -12.61
N GLU A 73 1.60 9.22 -13.56
CA GLU A 73 1.56 10.68 -13.52
C GLU A 73 0.14 11.14 -13.19
N VAL A 74 -0.02 11.90 -12.10
CA VAL A 74 -1.32 12.38 -11.64
C VAL A 74 -1.53 13.83 -12.05
N LYS A 75 -2.71 14.10 -12.61
CA LYS A 75 -3.18 15.45 -12.95
C LYS A 75 -4.36 15.82 -12.06
N GLY A 76 -4.29 16.99 -11.49
CA GLY A 76 -5.39 17.61 -10.73
C GLY A 76 -6.27 18.48 -11.62
N ASP A 77 -7.01 19.37 -10.97
CA ASP A 77 -7.85 20.35 -11.64
C ASP A 77 -7.07 21.16 -12.69
N LYS A 78 -7.70 21.42 -13.83
CA LYS A 78 -7.12 22.18 -14.95
C LYS A 78 -5.83 21.57 -15.53
N GLY A 79 -5.61 20.25 -15.34
CA GLY A 79 -4.46 19.55 -15.89
C GLY A 79 -3.13 19.81 -15.19
N LYS A 80 -3.13 20.47 -14.04
CA LYS A 80 -1.92 20.71 -13.25
C LYS A 80 -1.38 19.39 -12.70
N LYS A 81 -0.08 19.14 -12.86
CA LYS A 81 0.59 17.96 -12.31
C LYS A 81 0.56 17.99 -10.79
N VAL A 82 0.18 16.86 -10.19
CA VAL A 82 0.18 16.62 -8.75
C VAL A 82 1.39 15.73 -8.43
N ASP A 83 2.29 16.25 -7.61
CA ASP A 83 3.45 15.51 -7.15
C ASP A 83 3.10 14.57 -5.99
N PHE A 84 4.09 13.77 -5.56
CA PHE A 84 3.91 12.83 -4.45
C PHE A 84 3.40 13.52 -3.17
N LYS A 85 3.96 14.69 -2.83
CA LYS A 85 3.58 15.41 -1.62
C LYS A 85 2.13 15.92 -1.71
N GLY A 86 1.73 16.46 -2.85
CA GLY A 86 0.35 16.90 -3.10
C GLY A 86 -0.64 15.74 -3.02
N LEU A 87 -0.28 14.57 -3.57
CA LEU A 87 -1.12 13.37 -3.50
C LEU A 87 -1.23 12.83 -2.07
N LEU A 88 -0.12 12.84 -1.31
CA LEU A 88 -0.12 12.46 0.10
C LEU A 88 -1.01 13.39 0.93
N SER A 89 -0.92 14.71 0.73
CA SER A 89 -1.78 15.67 1.44
C SER A 89 -3.27 15.46 1.15
N CYS A 90 -3.62 15.05 -0.08
CA CYS A 90 -5.00 14.65 -0.39
C CYS A 90 -5.43 13.39 0.36
N TYR A 91 -4.52 12.44 0.55
CA TYR A 91 -4.79 11.23 1.31
C TYR A 91 -4.93 11.52 2.80
N GLU A 92 -4.06 12.35 3.37
CA GLU A 92 -4.12 12.80 4.78
C GLU A 92 -5.44 13.53 5.12
N ALA A 93 -6.03 14.22 4.16
CA ALA A 93 -7.32 14.88 4.34
C ALA A 93 -8.50 13.91 4.55
N VAL A 94 -8.37 12.64 4.16
CA VAL A 94 -9.42 11.60 4.25
C VAL A 94 -9.02 10.42 5.15
N ASN A 95 -7.76 10.32 5.52
CA ASN A 95 -7.25 9.24 6.38
C ASN A 95 -6.15 9.78 7.31
N GLU A 96 -6.43 9.84 8.61
CA GLU A 96 -5.46 10.30 9.62
C GLU A 96 -4.19 9.43 9.72
N ASN A 97 -4.25 8.18 9.25
CA ASN A 97 -3.14 7.23 9.21
C ASN A 97 -2.56 7.08 7.79
N ALA A 98 -2.81 8.04 6.88
CA ALA A 98 -2.41 7.98 5.46
C ALA A 98 -0.95 7.57 5.26
N TRP A 99 -0.03 8.19 6.01
CA TRP A 99 1.39 7.87 5.91
C TRP A 99 1.71 6.43 6.31
N VAL A 100 1.17 5.98 7.45
CA VAL A 100 1.39 4.61 7.96
C VAL A 100 0.83 3.60 6.97
N SER A 101 -0.41 3.80 6.50
CA SER A 101 -1.05 2.94 5.52
C SER A 101 -0.24 2.87 4.21
N TYR A 102 0.28 4.02 3.74
CA TYR A 102 1.15 4.03 2.55
C TYR A 102 2.44 3.24 2.76
N ILE A 103 3.13 3.43 3.91
CA ILE A 103 4.40 2.74 4.19
C ILE A 103 4.18 1.23 4.32
N VAL A 104 3.13 0.79 5.00
CA VAL A 104 2.76 -0.65 5.09
C VAL A 104 2.43 -1.20 3.71
N TYR A 105 1.62 -0.50 2.91
CA TYR A 105 1.32 -0.89 1.54
C TYR A 105 2.58 -1.05 0.70
N ARG A 106 3.47 -0.05 0.73
CA ARG A 106 4.75 -0.06 0.01
C ARG A 106 5.62 -1.27 0.40
N ASP A 107 5.72 -1.56 1.71
CA ASP A 107 6.51 -2.70 2.20
C ASP A 107 5.94 -4.04 1.70
N LEU A 108 4.63 -4.24 1.83
CA LEU A 108 3.94 -5.45 1.34
C LEU A 108 4.15 -5.66 -0.17
N ARG A 109 3.94 -4.60 -0.96
CA ARG A 109 4.13 -4.64 -2.42
C ARG A 109 5.59 -4.89 -2.80
N SER A 110 6.54 -4.31 -2.08
CA SER A 110 7.98 -4.51 -2.32
C SER A 110 8.42 -5.95 -2.03
N ARG A 111 7.74 -6.63 -1.12
CA ARG A 111 7.93 -8.06 -0.82
C ARG A 111 7.20 -8.98 -1.81
N GLY A 112 6.42 -8.46 -2.76
CA GLY A 112 5.71 -9.24 -3.78
C GLY A 112 4.31 -9.71 -3.38
N TYR A 113 3.78 -9.27 -2.25
CA TYR A 113 2.39 -9.51 -1.88
C TYR A 113 1.46 -8.57 -2.67
N VAL A 114 0.23 -9.00 -2.92
CA VAL A 114 -0.82 -8.11 -3.40
C VAL A 114 -1.67 -7.68 -2.22
N ALA A 115 -1.67 -6.38 -1.93
CA ALA A 115 -2.50 -5.78 -0.90
C ALA A 115 -3.63 -4.99 -1.56
N ARG A 116 -4.85 -5.21 -1.09
CA ARG A 116 -6.08 -4.53 -1.52
C ARG A 116 -6.70 -3.82 -0.31
N GLU A 117 -7.50 -2.81 -0.55
CA GLU A 117 -8.22 -2.12 0.51
C GLU A 117 -9.03 -3.09 1.37
N GLY A 118 -9.03 -2.89 2.68
CA GLY A 118 -9.78 -3.67 3.64
C GLY A 118 -11.30 -3.44 3.55
N PHE A 119 -12.03 -4.06 4.47
CA PHE A 119 -13.49 -3.94 4.51
C PHE A 119 -14.00 -2.89 5.52
N GLY A 120 -13.11 -2.04 6.05
CA GLY A 120 -13.41 -1.19 7.19
C GLY A 120 -13.32 -1.93 8.53
N GLY A 121 -13.89 -1.37 9.61
CA GLY A 121 -13.85 -2.02 10.93
C GLY A 121 -12.45 -2.14 11.53
N GLY A 122 -11.51 -1.24 11.16
CA GLY A 122 -10.13 -1.28 11.60
C GLY A 122 -9.20 -2.12 10.73
N ILE A 123 -9.69 -2.74 9.65
CA ILE A 123 -8.85 -3.48 8.70
C ILE A 123 -8.48 -2.58 7.53
N ASP A 124 -7.19 -2.29 7.39
CA ASP A 124 -6.67 -1.45 6.31
C ASP A 124 -6.50 -2.23 5.00
N PHE A 125 -5.99 -3.47 5.08
CA PHE A 125 -5.66 -4.25 3.88
C PHE A 125 -6.11 -5.71 3.98
N ARG A 126 -6.51 -6.24 2.81
CA ARG A 126 -6.59 -7.66 2.50
C ARG A 126 -5.33 -8.03 1.73
N VAL A 127 -4.57 -8.99 2.22
CA VAL A 127 -3.29 -9.35 1.64
C VAL A 127 -3.33 -10.77 1.09
N TYR A 128 -2.96 -10.90 -0.17
CA TYR A 128 -2.86 -12.15 -0.91
C TYR A 128 -1.42 -12.62 -0.92
N GLU A 129 -1.22 -13.92 -0.82
CA GLU A 129 0.09 -14.51 -0.99
C GLU A 129 0.66 -14.28 -2.38
N ARG A 130 1.95 -14.45 -2.51
CA ARG A 130 2.67 -14.27 -3.77
C ARG A 130 2.12 -15.21 -4.83
N GLY A 131 1.66 -14.63 -5.95
CA GLY A 131 1.11 -15.40 -7.07
C GLY A 131 -0.31 -15.96 -6.87
N ALA A 132 -0.96 -15.69 -5.71
CA ALA A 132 -2.31 -16.17 -5.39
C ALA A 132 -3.42 -15.18 -5.82
N TYR A 133 -3.08 -13.91 -6.12
CA TYR A 133 -4.08 -12.94 -6.53
C TYR A 133 -4.83 -13.38 -7.80
N GLY A 134 -6.16 -13.32 -7.75
CA GLY A 134 -7.03 -13.78 -8.84
C GLY A 134 -7.27 -15.29 -8.89
N LYS A 135 -6.60 -16.09 -8.03
CA LYS A 135 -6.78 -17.54 -7.91
C LYS A 135 -7.42 -17.93 -6.58
N ASP A 136 -6.96 -17.32 -5.50
CA ASP A 136 -7.36 -17.61 -4.14
C ASP A 136 -7.91 -16.38 -3.41
N THR A 137 -8.51 -16.58 -2.26
CA THR A 137 -8.94 -15.51 -1.37
C THR A 137 -7.75 -14.99 -0.55
N ALA A 138 -7.78 -13.71 -0.15
CA ALA A 138 -6.76 -13.14 0.73
C ALA A 138 -6.79 -13.85 2.10
N PRO A 139 -5.72 -14.52 2.54
CA PRO A 139 -5.69 -15.19 3.85
C PRO A 139 -5.46 -14.21 5.00
N TYR A 140 -4.82 -13.07 4.76
CA TYR A 140 -4.44 -12.11 5.79
C TYR A 140 -5.28 -10.83 5.73
N LEU A 141 -5.71 -10.37 6.92
CA LEU A 141 -6.30 -9.07 7.13
C LEU A 141 -5.35 -8.24 7.99
N VAL A 142 -4.93 -7.09 7.49
CA VAL A 142 -3.87 -6.27 8.09
C VAL A 142 -4.46 -5.00 8.69
N LEU A 143 -4.13 -4.75 9.95
CA LEU A 143 -4.35 -3.48 10.67
C LEU A 143 -3.01 -2.77 10.78
N SER A 144 -2.92 -1.54 10.31
CA SER A 144 -1.70 -0.73 10.32
C SER A 144 -1.72 0.24 11.49
N ILE A 145 -0.66 0.23 12.29
CA ILE A 145 -0.52 1.14 13.43
C ILE A 145 0.87 1.76 13.47
N GLN A 146 0.96 2.92 14.09
CA GLN A 146 2.23 3.58 14.40
C GLN A 146 2.63 3.27 15.85
N GLU A 147 3.89 2.93 16.06
CA GLU A 147 4.47 2.75 17.40
C GLU A 147 4.24 3.99 18.26
N GLY A 148 3.74 3.77 19.49
CA GLY A 148 3.44 4.85 20.44
C GLY A 148 2.08 5.52 20.24
N LYS A 149 1.33 5.20 19.15
CA LYS A 149 -0.08 5.59 19.01
C LYS A 149 -0.95 4.56 19.74
N PRO A 150 -1.78 4.97 20.73
CA PRO A 150 -2.61 4.02 21.46
C PRO A 150 -3.65 3.39 20.52
N LEU A 151 -3.84 2.07 20.64
CA LEU A 151 -4.90 1.30 20.00
C LEU A 151 -5.88 0.84 21.09
N GLY A 152 -7.17 1.15 20.93
CA GLY A 152 -8.21 0.69 21.84
C GLY A 152 -8.34 -0.83 21.80
N ILE A 153 -8.43 -1.47 22.95
CA ILE A 153 -8.58 -2.93 23.05
C ILE A 153 -9.87 -3.41 22.37
N ASP A 154 -10.95 -2.62 22.45
CA ASP A 154 -12.21 -2.93 21.79
C ASP A 154 -12.06 -2.92 20.27
N GLN A 155 -11.36 -1.94 19.72
CA GLN A 155 -11.06 -1.86 18.28
C GLN A 155 -10.27 -3.08 17.81
N MET A 156 -9.26 -3.49 18.59
CA MET A 156 -8.47 -4.67 18.26
C MET A 156 -9.30 -5.96 18.36
N ALA A 157 -10.16 -6.08 19.39
CA ALA A 157 -11.04 -7.23 19.56
C ALA A 157 -12.09 -7.33 18.45
N ASP A 158 -12.64 -6.20 18.00
CA ASP A 158 -13.57 -6.16 16.87
C ASP A 158 -12.91 -6.58 15.57
N ALA A 159 -11.73 -6.07 15.26
CA ALA A 159 -10.95 -6.46 14.11
C ALA A 159 -10.62 -7.97 14.13
N LEU A 160 -10.25 -8.51 15.32
CA LEU A 160 -9.97 -9.94 15.48
C LEU A 160 -11.22 -10.79 15.26
N ARG A 161 -12.38 -10.40 15.82
CA ARG A 161 -13.66 -11.08 15.57
C ARG A 161 -14.04 -11.09 14.10
N GLN A 162 -13.82 -9.97 13.40
CA GLN A 162 -14.05 -9.88 11.95
C GLN A 162 -13.14 -10.85 11.18
N CYS A 163 -11.87 -10.94 11.54
CA CYS A 163 -10.93 -11.89 10.92
C CYS A 163 -11.38 -13.35 11.14
N GLN A 164 -11.76 -13.69 12.37
CA GLN A 164 -12.23 -15.03 12.74
C GLN A 164 -13.50 -15.43 12.01
N SER A 165 -14.49 -14.53 11.90
CA SER A 165 -15.74 -14.78 11.18
C SER A 165 -15.53 -15.11 9.70
N GLN A 166 -14.47 -14.57 9.11
CA GLN A 166 -14.07 -14.82 7.72
C GLN A 166 -13.03 -15.93 7.57
N LYS A 167 -12.64 -16.60 8.67
CA LYS A 167 -11.57 -17.63 8.70
C LYS A 167 -10.26 -17.11 8.11
N LYS A 168 -9.87 -15.89 8.49
CA LYS A 168 -8.66 -15.22 8.05
C LYS A 168 -7.74 -14.90 9.23
N GLU A 169 -6.46 -14.80 8.96
CA GLU A 169 -5.47 -14.42 9.97
C GLU A 169 -5.43 -12.90 10.12
N MET A 170 -5.45 -12.43 11.38
CA MET A 170 -5.22 -11.04 11.69
C MET A 170 -3.73 -10.77 11.80
N VAL A 171 -3.26 -9.78 11.07
CA VAL A 171 -1.87 -9.31 11.11
C VAL A 171 -1.86 -7.85 11.54
N LEU A 172 -1.07 -7.55 12.56
CA LEU A 172 -0.79 -6.19 13.00
C LEU A 172 0.50 -5.71 12.35
N ALA A 173 0.44 -4.69 11.52
CA ALA A 173 1.59 -4.07 10.90
C ALA A 173 1.98 -2.81 11.69
N VAL A 174 3.07 -2.89 12.44
CA VAL A 174 3.53 -1.81 13.32
C VAL A 174 4.68 -1.06 12.66
N MET A 175 4.47 0.22 12.36
CA MET A 175 5.52 1.11 11.90
C MET A 175 6.25 1.72 13.10
N ASN A 176 7.55 1.44 13.23
CA ASN A 176 8.38 2.02 14.26
C ASN A 176 8.80 3.46 13.94
N ARG A 177 9.52 4.12 14.88
CA ARG A 177 9.99 5.50 14.73
C ARG A 177 11.01 5.70 13.59
N ARG A 178 11.62 4.61 13.08
CA ARG A 178 12.55 4.64 11.95
C ARG A 178 11.85 4.43 10.61
N GLY A 179 10.52 4.19 10.62
CA GLY A 179 9.74 3.88 9.43
C GLY A 179 9.87 2.43 8.96
N GLU A 180 10.40 1.54 9.79
CA GLU A 180 10.46 0.10 9.53
C GLU A 180 9.15 -0.55 9.97
N ILE A 181 8.71 -1.60 9.25
CA ILE A 181 7.48 -2.32 9.57
C ILE A 181 7.80 -3.67 10.18
N VAL A 182 7.19 -3.93 11.33
CA VAL A 182 7.19 -5.24 11.98
C VAL A 182 5.78 -5.81 11.93
N TYR A 183 5.67 -7.07 11.53
CA TYR A 183 4.39 -7.77 11.41
C TYR A 183 4.21 -8.75 12.56
N TYR A 184 3.05 -8.69 13.22
CA TYR A 184 2.66 -9.62 14.28
C TYR A 184 1.39 -10.35 13.89
N SER A 185 1.36 -11.66 14.03
CA SER A 185 0.12 -12.44 13.96
C SER A 185 -0.63 -12.30 15.29
N VAL A 186 -1.93 -12.04 15.24
CA VAL A 186 -2.79 -11.85 16.42
C VAL A 186 -3.86 -12.92 16.45
N SER A 187 -3.94 -13.64 17.54
CA SER A 187 -4.91 -14.70 17.73
C SER A 187 -5.50 -14.67 19.14
N GLN A 188 -6.72 -15.16 19.27
CA GLN A 188 -7.35 -15.38 20.56
C GLN A 188 -6.91 -16.73 21.14
N MET A 189 -6.44 -16.72 22.36
CA MET A 189 -6.12 -17.94 23.09
C MET A 189 -7.17 -18.18 24.19
N ALA A 190 -7.74 -19.38 24.26
CA ALA A 190 -8.59 -19.81 25.35
C ALA A 190 -7.81 -20.85 26.19
N PHE A 191 -7.69 -20.57 27.47
CA PHE A 191 -7.19 -21.56 28.43
C PHE A 191 -8.35 -22.55 28.75
N LYS A 192 -8.07 -23.84 28.69
CA LYS A 192 -9.00 -24.91 29.11
C LYS A 192 -8.77 -25.24 30.58
#